data_beeefe2f6d519ce0f7f9f1a721daa331
#
_entry.id   beeefe2f6d519ce0f7f9f1a721daa331
#
_cell.length_a   1.000
_cell.length_b   1.000
_cell.length_c   1.000
_cell.angle_alpha   90.00
_cell.angle_beta   90.00
_cell.angle_gamma   90.00
#
_symmetry.space_group_name_H-M   'P 1'
#
loop_
_entity.id
_entity.type
_entity.pdbx_description
1 polymer ?
#
loop_
_entity_poly.entity_id
_entity_poly.type
_entity_poly.pdbx_seq_one_letter_code
_entity_poly.pdbx_strand_id
1 'polypeptide(L)'
;MLLILAMFAVLYFLMIRPQMKRAKEHKTMVDALQKGDEVVTSGGILGRISKIDTQYATVSIAENVEIQLQRQAIQVVLPKGTIKTIQ
;
A
#
# COMPACT_ATOMS: atom_id res chain seq x y z
N MET A 1 13.72 -39.45 5.99
CA MET A 1 14.40 -38.17 5.80
C MET A 1 13.98 -37.43 4.55
N LEU A 2 13.97 -38.08 3.38
CA LEU A 2 13.52 -37.45 2.14
C LEU A 2 12.10 -36.90 2.21
N LEU A 3 11.21 -37.64 2.87
CA LEU A 3 9.82 -37.21 3.02
C LEU A 3 9.69 -35.94 3.88
N ILE A 4 10.51 -35.82 4.91
CA ILE A 4 10.50 -34.63 5.78
C ILE A 4 11.04 -33.42 5.03
N LEU A 5 12.13 -33.60 4.27
CA LEU A 5 12.69 -32.54 3.45
C LEU A 5 11.71 -32.07 2.38
N ALA A 6 11.00 -33.02 1.76
CA ALA A 6 9.96 -32.69 0.76
C ALA A 6 8.82 -31.90 1.39
N MET A 7 8.38 -32.30 2.60
CA MET A 7 7.34 -31.55 3.33
C MET A 7 7.77 -30.13 3.65
N PHE A 8 8.99 -29.94 4.12
CA PHE A 8 9.50 -28.61 4.41
C PHE A 8 9.61 -27.76 3.15
N ALA A 9 10.05 -28.34 2.04
CA ALA A 9 10.14 -27.63 0.77
C ALA A 9 8.76 -27.16 0.30
N VAL A 10 7.74 -28.04 0.41
CA VAL A 10 6.36 -27.70 0.02
C VAL A 10 5.81 -26.59 0.91
N LEU A 11 6.00 -26.70 2.22
CA LEU A 11 5.57 -25.68 3.16
C LEU A 11 6.26 -24.34 2.89
N TYR A 12 7.56 -24.38 2.62
CA TYR A 12 8.33 -23.19 2.29
C TYR A 12 7.75 -22.48 1.06
N PHE A 13 7.49 -23.22 -0.02
CA PHE A 13 6.89 -22.65 -1.22
C PHE A 13 5.50 -22.10 -0.98
N LEU A 14 4.70 -22.78 -0.16
CA LEU A 14 3.33 -22.35 0.12
C LEU A 14 3.28 -21.08 0.98
N MET A 15 4.26 -20.89 1.87
CA MET A 15 4.30 -19.70 2.73
C MET A 15 4.97 -18.52 2.08
N ILE A 16 6.04 -18.73 1.34
CA ILE A 16 6.86 -17.63 0.81
C ILE A 16 6.30 -17.06 -0.50
N ARG A 17 5.79 -17.91 -1.39
CA ARG A 17 5.20 -17.44 -2.64
C ARG A 17 4.07 -16.42 -2.44
N PRO A 18 3.06 -16.69 -1.60
CA PRO A 18 1.99 -15.71 -1.37
C PRO A 18 2.51 -14.41 -0.77
N GLN A 19 3.50 -14.47 0.12
CA GLN A 19 4.06 -13.26 0.72
C GLN A 19 4.81 -12.40 -0.29
N MET A 20 5.57 -13.02 -1.17
CA MET A 20 6.29 -12.30 -2.23
C MET A 20 5.33 -11.66 -3.22
N LYS A 21 4.26 -12.35 -3.57
CA LYS A 21 3.23 -11.82 -4.47
C LYS A 21 2.56 -10.58 -3.88
N ARG A 22 2.20 -10.63 -2.60
CA ARG A 22 1.57 -9.49 -1.91
C ARG A 22 2.52 -8.30 -1.83
N ALA A 23 3.78 -8.54 -1.51
CA ALA A 23 4.79 -7.48 -1.46
C ALA A 23 4.98 -6.83 -2.82
N LYS A 24 4.99 -7.62 -3.88
CA LYS A 24 5.13 -7.11 -5.25
C LYS A 24 3.91 -6.30 -5.67
N GLU A 25 2.71 -6.76 -5.35
CA GLU A 25 1.48 -6.03 -5.64
C GLU A 25 1.45 -4.69 -4.89
N HIS A 26 1.84 -4.68 -3.63
CA HIS A 26 1.92 -3.45 -2.84
C HIS A 26 2.94 -2.48 -3.43
N LYS A 27 4.11 -2.96 -3.79
CA LYS A 27 5.13 -2.13 -4.42
C LYS A 27 4.65 -1.54 -5.74
N THR A 28 3.98 -2.35 -6.56
CA THR A 28 3.42 -1.89 -7.84
C THR A 28 2.38 -0.80 -7.61
N MET A 29 1.52 -0.97 -6.61
CA MET A 29 0.54 0.03 -6.23
C MET A 29 1.21 1.34 -5.81
N VAL A 30 2.22 1.25 -4.95
CA VAL A 30 2.94 2.43 -4.46
C VAL A 30 3.66 3.14 -5.60
N ASP A 31 4.27 2.39 -6.51
CA ASP A 31 4.99 2.97 -7.65
C ASP A 31 4.04 3.65 -8.65
N ALA A 32 2.78 3.24 -8.69
CA ALA A 32 1.78 3.78 -9.59
C ALA A 32 1.01 4.97 -9.01
N LEU A 33 1.31 5.39 -7.78
CA LEU A 33 0.64 6.51 -7.13
C LEU A 33 0.84 7.82 -7.90
N GLN A 34 -0.23 8.59 -8.00
CA GLN A 34 -0.23 9.86 -8.71
C GLN A 34 -0.87 10.93 -7.85
N LYS A 35 -0.52 12.20 -8.15
CA LYS A 35 -1.15 13.35 -7.51
C LYS A 35 -2.66 13.32 -7.77
N GLY A 36 -3.43 13.52 -6.71
CA GLY A 36 -4.89 13.50 -6.79
C GLY A 36 -5.51 12.16 -6.41
N ASP A 37 -4.72 11.10 -6.26
CA ASP A 37 -5.22 9.81 -5.84
C ASP A 37 -5.69 9.86 -4.39
N GLU A 38 -6.80 9.19 -4.12
CA GLU A 38 -7.32 9.02 -2.77
C GLU A 38 -6.77 7.72 -2.20
N VAL A 39 -6.26 7.79 -0.98
CA VAL A 39 -5.54 6.66 -0.38
C VAL A 39 -5.94 6.45 1.08
N VAL A 40 -5.72 5.22 1.55
CA VAL A 40 -5.82 4.88 2.97
C VAL A 40 -4.42 4.50 3.45
N THR A 41 -3.98 5.12 4.53
CA THR A 41 -2.67 4.84 5.11
C THR A 41 -2.73 3.66 6.06
N SER A 42 -1.56 3.22 6.53
CA SER A 42 -1.46 2.08 7.45
C SER A 42 -2.19 2.30 8.79
N GLY A 43 -2.40 3.53 9.17
CA GLY A 43 -3.18 3.86 10.38
C GLY A 43 -4.67 3.99 10.16
N GLY A 44 -5.16 3.73 8.94
CA GLY A 44 -6.57 3.92 8.60
C GLY A 44 -6.94 5.34 8.25
N ILE A 45 -5.97 6.21 8.03
CA ILE A 45 -6.21 7.61 7.69
C ILE A 45 -6.53 7.73 6.20
N LEU A 46 -7.68 8.32 5.91
CA LEU A 46 -8.09 8.64 4.54
C LEU A 46 -7.52 10.00 4.14
N GLY A 47 -7.02 10.09 2.91
CA GLY A 47 -6.49 11.34 2.40
C GLY A 47 -6.34 11.33 0.89
N ARG A 48 -6.02 12.51 0.35
CA ARG A 48 -5.76 12.68 -1.08
C ARG A 48 -4.32 13.12 -1.27
N ILE A 49 -3.64 12.50 -2.23
CA ILE A 49 -2.25 12.83 -2.51
C ILE A 49 -2.18 14.20 -3.17
N SER A 50 -1.50 15.14 -2.53
CA SER A 50 -1.27 16.48 -3.08
C SER A 50 0.11 16.60 -3.72
N LYS A 51 1.09 15.78 -3.28
CA LYS A 51 2.44 15.81 -3.82
C LYS A 51 3.08 14.44 -3.65
N ILE A 52 3.84 14.00 -4.64
CA ILE A 52 4.57 12.72 -4.59
C ILE A 52 6.06 12.99 -4.80
N ASP A 53 6.86 12.41 -3.93
CA ASP A 53 8.31 12.41 -4.02
C ASP A 53 8.81 10.97 -4.14
N THR A 54 10.13 10.79 -4.27
CA THR A 54 10.73 9.46 -4.46
C THR A 54 10.45 8.50 -3.31
N GLN A 55 10.49 9.00 -2.07
CA GLN A 55 10.31 8.19 -0.88
C GLN A 55 9.10 8.60 -0.05
N TYR A 56 8.58 9.79 -0.27
CA TYR A 56 7.52 10.38 0.54
C TYR A 56 6.36 10.81 -0.33
N ALA A 57 5.20 10.89 0.28
CA ALA A 57 4.02 11.46 -0.35
C ALA A 57 3.40 12.46 0.64
N THR A 58 2.94 13.58 0.13
CA THR A 58 2.18 14.54 0.93
C THR A 58 0.70 14.27 0.71
N VAL A 59 -0.01 14.03 1.80
CA VAL A 59 -1.42 13.66 1.77
C VAL A 59 -2.24 14.71 2.49
N SER A 60 -3.26 15.22 1.82
CA SER A 60 -4.22 16.14 2.40
C SER A 60 -5.31 15.33 3.10
N ILE A 61 -5.38 15.43 4.42
CA ILE A 61 -6.34 14.68 5.24
C ILE A 61 -7.55 15.51 5.64
N ALA A 62 -7.44 16.82 5.55
CA ALA A 62 -8.52 17.77 5.81
C ALA A 62 -8.20 19.05 5.07
N GLU A 63 -9.15 19.99 5.06
CA GLU A 63 -8.93 21.29 4.45
C GLU A 63 -7.76 22.01 5.14
N ASN A 64 -6.74 22.36 4.35
CA ASN A 64 -5.52 23.05 4.84
C ASN A 64 -4.67 22.21 5.80
N VAL A 65 -4.90 20.89 5.88
CA VAL A 65 -4.09 20.00 6.71
C VAL A 65 -3.45 18.95 5.81
N GLU A 66 -2.13 19.00 5.71
CA GLU A 66 -1.35 18.07 4.91
C GLU A 66 -0.32 17.40 5.79
N ILE A 67 -0.11 16.10 5.57
CA ILE A 67 0.91 15.34 6.28
C ILE A 67 1.84 14.67 5.26
N GLN A 68 3.08 14.49 5.65
CA GLN A 68 4.06 13.75 4.86
C GLN A 68 4.14 12.34 5.37
N LEU A 69 4.04 11.39 4.45
CA LEU A 69 4.10 9.96 4.74
C LEU A 69 5.16 9.31 3.89
N GLN A 70 5.73 8.21 4.37
CA GLN A 70 6.49 7.34 3.51
C GLN A 70 5.53 6.70 2.50
N ARG A 71 5.96 6.59 1.24
CA ARG A 71 5.10 5.99 0.21
C ARG A 71 4.65 4.58 0.58
N GLN A 72 5.49 3.84 1.30
CA GLN A 72 5.19 2.49 1.75
C GLN A 72 4.09 2.44 2.82
N ALA A 73 3.82 3.55 3.50
CA ALA A 73 2.76 3.62 4.50
C ALA A 73 1.36 3.68 3.88
N ILE A 74 1.27 3.87 2.57
CA ILE A 74 -0.01 3.86 1.86
C ILE A 74 -0.42 2.41 1.67
N GLN A 75 -1.58 2.03 2.22
CA GLN A 75 -2.08 0.66 2.19
C GLN A 75 -2.92 0.37 0.95
N VAL A 76 -3.82 1.28 0.62
CA VAL A 76 -4.80 1.06 -0.44
C VAL A 76 -5.02 2.36 -1.20
N VAL A 77 -5.15 2.25 -2.53
CA VAL A 77 -5.58 3.36 -3.38
C VAL A 77 -7.08 3.19 -3.61
N LEU A 78 -7.83 4.22 -3.32
CA LEU A 78 -9.29 4.20 -3.45
C LEU A 78 -9.71 4.80 -4.80
N PRO A 79 -10.90 4.42 -5.31
CA PRO A 79 -11.47 5.10 -6.47
C PRO A 79 -11.66 6.59 -6.20
N LYS A 80 -11.47 7.41 -7.21
CA LYS A 80 -11.67 8.85 -7.10
C LYS A 80 -13.11 9.15 -6.71
N GLY A 81 -13.27 10.05 -5.77
CA GLY A 81 -14.59 10.43 -5.27
C GLY A 81 -15.03 9.70 -4.00
N THR A 82 -14.26 8.71 -3.53
CA THR A 82 -14.60 7.95 -2.32
C THR A 82 -14.66 8.85 -1.09
N ILE A 83 -13.72 9.78 -0.96
CA ILE A 83 -13.67 10.70 0.18
C ILE A 83 -14.88 11.62 0.19
N LYS A 84 -15.31 12.10 -0.98
CA LYS A 84 -16.51 12.94 -1.10
C LYS A 84 -17.76 12.22 -0.63
N THR A 85 -17.84 10.92 -0.89
CA THR A 85 -18.97 10.10 -0.49
C THR A 85 -19.05 9.93 1.03
N ILE A 86 -17.89 9.85 1.68
CA ILE A 86 -17.81 9.65 3.13
C ILE A 86 -18.02 10.98 3.88
N GLN A 87 -17.57 12.07 3.32
CA GLN A 87 -17.73 13.41 3.89
C GLN A 87 -19.05 14.03 3.46
#